data_ef477ea5e16f163985bcdf6e95f45dbc
#
_entry.id   ef477ea5e16f163985bcdf6e95f45dbc
#
_cell.length_a   1.000
_cell.length_b   1.000
_cell.length_c   1.000
_cell.angle_alpha   90.00
_cell.angle_beta   90.00
_cell.angle_gamma   90.00
#
_symmetry.space_group_name_H-M   'P 1'
#
loop_
_entity.id
_entity.type
_entity.pdbx_description
1 polymer ?
#
loop_
_entity_poly.entity_id
_entity_poly.type
_entity_poly.pdbx_seq_one_letter_code
_entity_poly.pdbx_strand_id
1 'polypeptide(L)'
;MGTADLNEAGDMGLFSAKALDVLTMGRIGVDIYPLQTGIGLQDVDAFGKFLGGSSANVAVAAARLGSAAAIVTGVGRDPFGRFCRRELSRLGVFDDYVKVVEGHNTPVTFCEIFPPDNFPLYFYRRPVAPDMLLTEDDLPVDVIREAKVFWVTGTGFSAEPSRTTHLRALEIRDRRPFTVLDLDYRDVFWKNPGDARELMQAALPLVTVAVGNVKECAIAVGEQDPEAAARKLLDFGVELAIVKDGPRGALAMTRDEVVRVPATRVEVLNGLGAGDAFGGALCHGFVEGWDLEDTLAAASAAGALVASRLECSTAMPTEPELRGMLRRNPVDVERSKRYEESND
;
A
#
# COMPACT_ATOMS: atom_id res chain seq x y z
N MET A 1 -27.99 -34.22 -38.93
CA MET A 1 -27.95 -35.18 -37.83
C MET A 1 -26.64 -34.97 -37.12
N GLY A 2 -26.49 -34.44 -35.96
CA GLY A 2 -27.30 -34.05 -34.84
C GLY A 2 -26.51 -32.95 -34.10
N THR A 3 -27.21 -31.93 -33.74
CA THR A 3 -26.81 -30.84 -32.89
C THR A 3 -26.66 -31.38 -31.47
N ALA A 4 -25.46 -31.28 -30.88
CA ALA A 4 -25.30 -31.52 -29.47
C ALA A 4 -25.24 -30.14 -28.77
N ASP A 5 -26.29 -29.86 -28.03
CA ASP A 5 -26.41 -28.74 -27.09
C ASP A 5 -25.29 -28.86 -26.00
N LEU A 6 -24.48 -27.86 -25.90
CA LEU A 6 -23.62 -27.65 -24.74
C LEU A 6 -24.17 -26.48 -23.91
N ASN A 7 -25.25 -26.74 -23.22
CA ASN A 7 -25.72 -25.95 -22.09
C ASN A 7 -25.33 -26.70 -20.81
N GLU A 8 -24.14 -26.52 -20.35
CA GLU A 8 -23.78 -26.71 -18.94
C GLU A 8 -23.36 -25.35 -18.37
N ALA A 9 -24.41 -24.57 -17.99
CA ALA A 9 -24.24 -23.53 -17.00
C ALA A 9 -23.96 -24.23 -15.67
N GLY A 10 -22.69 -24.45 -15.38
CA GLY A 10 -22.25 -24.87 -14.06
C GLY A 10 -22.71 -23.85 -13.04
N ASP A 11 -23.49 -24.34 -12.11
CA ASP A 11 -23.89 -23.71 -10.86
C ASP A 11 -22.67 -23.06 -10.17
N MET A 12 -22.46 -21.75 -10.40
CA MET A 12 -21.52 -20.94 -9.61
C MET A 12 -22.18 -20.74 -8.25
N GLY A 13 -21.93 -21.72 -7.38
CA GLY A 13 -22.36 -21.67 -6.00
C GLY A 13 -22.08 -20.28 -5.42
N LEU A 14 -23.11 -19.68 -4.85
CA LEU A 14 -23.05 -18.55 -3.95
C LEU A 14 -21.96 -18.83 -2.90
N PHE A 15 -20.74 -18.34 -3.16
CA PHE A 15 -19.74 -18.22 -2.12
C PHE A 15 -20.34 -17.26 -1.10
N SER A 16 -20.76 -17.81 0.03
CA SER A 16 -20.99 -17.04 1.26
C SER A 16 -19.81 -16.04 1.33
N ALA A 17 -20.12 -14.74 1.26
CA ALA A 17 -19.12 -13.69 1.27
C ALA A 17 -18.26 -13.88 2.51
N LYS A 18 -17.09 -14.49 2.33
CA LYS A 18 -16.11 -14.58 3.40
C LYS A 18 -15.78 -13.13 3.72
N ALA A 19 -16.03 -12.72 4.94
CA ALA A 19 -15.76 -11.35 5.35
C ALA A 19 -14.34 -10.98 4.90
N LEU A 20 -14.21 -9.92 4.09
CA LEU A 20 -12.94 -9.48 3.58
C LEU A 20 -12.11 -8.89 4.74
N ASP A 21 -10.86 -9.33 4.87
CA ASP A 21 -9.98 -8.81 5.91
C ASP A 21 -9.40 -7.45 5.50
N VAL A 22 -8.85 -7.35 4.29
CA VAL A 22 -8.16 -6.14 3.81
C VAL A 22 -8.71 -5.72 2.46
N LEU A 23 -9.20 -4.50 2.37
CA LEU A 23 -9.54 -3.84 1.11
C LEU A 23 -8.58 -2.68 0.89
N THR A 24 -7.85 -2.70 -0.22
CA THR A 24 -7.01 -1.56 -0.62
C THR A 24 -7.67 -0.79 -1.76
N MET A 25 -7.39 0.52 -1.87
CA MET A 25 -7.84 1.35 -2.99
C MET A 25 -6.70 2.23 -3.49
N GLY A 26 -6.44 2.20 -4.80
CA GLY A 26 -5.43 3.06 -5.42
C GLY A 26 -4.73 2.40 -6.62
N ARG A 27 -3.41 2.62 -6.75
CA ARG A 27 -2.65 2.31 -7.96
C ARG A 27 -2.38 0.82 -8.15
N ILE A 28 -2.47 0.43 -9.45
CA ILE A 28 -1.99 -0.83 -9.99
C ILE A 28 -1.24 -0.55 -11.30
N GLY A 29 -0.31 -1.41 -11.68
CA GLY A 29 0.39 -1.33 -12.96
C GLY A 29 1.38 -2.45 -13.15
N VAL A 30 2.20 -2.31 -14.19
CA VAL A 30 3.28 -3.23 -14.50
C VAL A 30 4.59 -2.54 -14.16
N ASP A 31 5.37 -3.16 -13.29
CA ASP A 31 6.73 -2.74 -13.01
C ASP A 31 7.70 -3.49 -13.94
N ILE A 32 8.58 -2.73 -14.59
CA ILE A 32 9.61 -3.24 -15.50
C ILE A 32 10.96 -2.95 -14.86
N TYR A 33 11.54 -3.98 -14.24
CA TYR A 33 12.79 -3.85 -13.50
C TYR A 33 13.97 -4.35 -14.32
N PRO A 34 15.10 -3.61 -14.30
CA PRO A 34 16.33 -4.07 -14.93
C PRO A 34 16.83 -5.35 -14.23
N LEU A 35 17.28 -6.30 -15.02
CA LEU A 35 17.96 -7.49 -14.50
C LEU A 35 19.47 -7.24 -14.28
N GLN A 36 19.94 -6.06 -14.71
CA GLN A 36 21.30 -5.54 -14.52
C GLN A 36 21.21 -4.34 -13.58
N THR A 37 21.87 -4.43 -12.43
CA THR A 37 21.89 -3.37 -11.42
C THR A 37 23.16 -2.50 -11.53
N GLY A 38 23.09 -1.25 -11.06
CA GLY A 38 24.23 -0.34 -11.05
C GLY A 38 24.52 0.34 -12.40
N ILE A 39 23.60 0.23 -13.38
CA ILE A 39 23.70 0.92 -14.67
C ILE A 39 22.40 1.67 -14.97
N GLY A 40 22.49 2.74 -15.77
CA GLY A 40 21.31 3.51 -16.18
C GLY A 40 20.45 2.79 -17.20
N LEU A 41 19.15 3.13 -17.26
CA LEU A 41 18.17 2.46 -18.14
C LEU A 41 18.58 2.46 -19.62
N GLN A 42 19.32 3.47 -20.09
CA GLN A 42 19.80 3.55 -21.46
C GLN A 42 20.79 2.44 -21.85
N ASP A 43 21.41 1.80 -20.84
CA ASP A 43 22.43 0.76 -21.03
C ASP A 43 21.93 -0.63 -20.59
N VAL A 44 20.66 -0.75 -20.16
CA VAL A 44 20.06 -2.02 -19.73
C VAL A 44 19.57 -2.82 -20.93
N ASP A 45 20.03 -4.05 -21.07
CA ASP A 45 19.67 -4.94 -22.16
C ASP A 45 18.48 -5.87 -21.82
N ALA A 46 18.26 -6.18 -20.53
CA ALA A 46 17.27 -7.16 -20.13
C ALA A 46 16.42 -6.69 -18.93
N PHE A 47 15.11 -6.92 -19.03
CA PHE A 47 14.14 -6.50 -18.03
C PHE A 47 13.24 -7.66 -17.59
N GLY A 48 12.89 -7.68 -16.31
CA GLY A 48 11.81 -8.49 -15.76
C GLY A 48 10.51 -7.70 -15.66
N LYS A 49 9.39 -8.39 -15.82
CA LYS A 49 8.05 -7.82 -15.73
C LYS A 49 7.34 -8.33 -14.48
N PHE A 50 6.88 -7.41 -13.62
CA PHE A 50 6.26 -7.70 -12.34
C PHE A 50 4.95 -6.93 -12.16
N LEU A 51 4.08 -7.41 -11.28
CA LEU A 51 2.94 -6.62 -10.81
C LEU A 51 3.48 -5.51 -9.90
N GLY A 52 2.96 -4.30 -10.06
CA GLY A 52 3.32 -3.12 -9.28
C GLY A 52 2.12 -2.25 -8.93
N GLY A 53 2.43 -1.12 -8.33
CA GLY A 53 1.46 -0.18 -7.76
C GLY A 53 1.31 -0.36 -6.25
N SER A 54 1.42 0.74 -5.50
CA SER A 54 1.47 0.73 -4.04
C SER A 54 0.31 -0.04 -3.41
N SER A 55 -0.94 0.29 -3.78
CA SER A 55 -2.12 -0.40 -3.23
C SER A 55 -2.19 -1.88 -3.61
N ALA A 56 -1.78 -2.24 -4.84
CA ALA A 56 -1.70 -3.63 -5.25
C ALA A 56 -0.63 -4.40 -4.45
N ASN A 57 0.52 -3.78 -4.23
CA ASN A 57 1.61 -4.36 -3.44
C ASN A 57 1.20 -4.60 -1.98
N VAL A 58 0.50 -3.64 -1.34
CA VAL A 58 -0.03 -3.78 0.03
C VAL A 58 -1.04 -4.94 0.10
N ALA A 59 -1.98 -5.02 -0.86
CA ALA A 59 -2.94 -6.12 -0.92
C ALA A 59 -2.25 -7.49 -1.06
N VAL A 60 -1.24 -7.58 -1.95
CA VAL A 60 -0.44 -8.80 -2.13
C VAL A 60 0.32 -9.16 -0.85
N ALA A 61 0.94 -8.18 -0.19
CA ALA A 61 1.67 -8.42 1.05
C ALA A 61 0.75 -8.97 2.14
N ALA A 62 -0.44 -8.38 2.33
CA ALA A 62 -1.43 -8.89 3.29
C ALA A 62 -1.93 -10.29 2.92
N ALA A 63 -2.22 -10.56 1.63
CA ALA A 63 -2.68 -11.86 1.17
C ALA A 63 -1.63 -12.97 1.37
N ARG A 64 -0.35 -12.68 1.10
CA ARG A 64 0.74 -13.65 1.28
C ARG A 64 1.02 -13.97 2.75
N LEU A 65 0.60 -13.11 3.67
CA LEU A 65 0.62 -13.35 5.11
C LEU A 65 -0.62 -14.10 5.61
N GLY A 66 -1.66 -14.29 4.78
CA GLY A 66 -2.83 -15.09 5.09
C GLY A 66 -4.15 -14.33 5.19
N SER A 67 -4.16 -13.01 5.05
CA SER A 67 -5.37 -12.20 5.06
C SER A 67 -6.17 -12.35 3.76
N ALA A 68 -7.51 -12.35 3.84
CA ALA A 68 -8.38 -12.27 2.67
C ALA A 68 -8.35 -10.83 2.13
N ALA A 69 -7.62 -10.59 1.04
CA ALA A 69 -7.37 -9.26 0.51
C ALA A 69 -8.00 -9.03 -0.87
N ALA A 70 -8.49 -7.82 -1.11
CA ALA A 70 -8.97 -7.35 -2.40
C ALA A 70 -8.49 -5.91 -2.68
N ILE A 71 -8.65 -5.48 -3.93
CA ILE A 71 -8.27 -4.13 -4.35
C ILE A 71 -9.34 -3.48 -5.20
N VAL A 72 -9.67 -2.21 -4.90
CA VAL A 72 -10.45 -1.31 -5.76
C VAL A 72 -9.49 -0.50 -6.62
N THR A 73 -9.49 -0.76 -7.94
CA THR A 73 -8.55 -0.13 -8.88
C THR A 73 -9.06 -0.21 -10.33
N GLY A 74 -8.28 0.31 -11.27
CA GLY A 74 -8.59 0.24 -12.70
C GLY A 74 -7.40 -0.23 -13.53
N VAL A 75 -7.67 -1.04 -14.55
CA VAL A 75 -6.71 -1.49 -15.57
C VAL A 75 -7.24 -1.24 -16.98
N GLY A 76 -6.38 -1.15 -17.97
CA GLY A 76 -6.78 -1.05 -19.38
C GLY A 76 -7.27 -2.39 -19.94
N ARG A 77 -8.06 -2.34 -21.04
CA ARG A 77 -8.40 -3.53 -21.84
C ARG A 77 -7.24 -3.93 -22.74
N ASP A 78 -6.10 -4.24 -22.17
CA ASP A 78 -4.87 -4.55 -22.87
C ASP A 78 -4.17 -5.82 -22.30
N PRO A 79 -3.07 -6.30 -22.89
CA PRO A 79 -2.33 -7.45 -22.36
C PRO A 79 -1.80 -7.24 -20.95
N PHE A 80 -1.45 -6.00 -20.57
CA PHE A 80 -0.94 -5.69 -19.24
C PHE A 80 -2.05 -5.67 -18.19
N GLY A 81 -3.27 -5.19 -18.53
CA GLY A 81 -4.42 -5.31 -17.64
C GLY A 81 -4.79 -6.76 -17.34
N ARG A 82 -4.77 -7.64 -18.36
CA ARG A 82 -4.94 -9.08 -18.15
C ARG A 82 -3.83 -9.69 -17.30
N PHE A 83 -2.59 -9.22 -17.49
CA PHE A 83 -1.46 -9.64 -16.65
C PHE A 83 -1.66 -9.24 -15.19
N CYS A 84 -1.99 -7.97 -14.92
CA CYS A 84 -2.21 -7.47 -13.56
C CYS A 84 -3.29 -8.29 -12.83
N ARG A 85 -4.46 -8.50 -13.44
CA ARG A 85 -5.54 -9.29 -12.85
C ARG A 85 -5.14 -10.74 -12.56
N ARG A 86 -4.47 -11.39 -13.53
CA ARG A 86 -3.96 -12.76 -13.33
C ARG A 86 -2.95 -12.84 -12.20
N GLU A 87 -2.03 -11.87 -12.08
CA GLU A 87 -1.03 -11.87 -11.02
C GLU A 87 -1.65 -11.57 -9.64
N LEU A 88 -2.64 -10.67 -9.55
CA LEU A 88 -3.42 -10.49 -8.31
C LEU A 88 -3.99 -11.83 -7.84
N SER A 89 -4.74 -12.52 -8.70
CA SER A 89 -5.34 -13.82 -8.37
C SER A 89 -4.28 -14.88 -8.01
N ARG A 90 -3.17 -14.93 -8.77
CA ARG A 90 -2.05 -15.87 -8.49
C ARG A 90 -1.40 -15.61 -7.14
N LEU A 91 -1.37 -14.35 -6.69
CA LEU A 91 -0.78 -13.92 -5.42
C LEU A 91 -1.79 -13.88 -4.27
N GLY A 92 -3.03 -14.38 -4.50
CA GLY A 92 -4.05 -14.53 -3.47
C GLY A 92 -4.94 -13.31 -3.22
N VAL A 93 -4.90 -12.32 -4.12
CA VAL A 93 -5.75 -11.10 -4.03
C VAL A 93 -6.97 -11.26 -4.92
N PHE A 94 -8.17 -11.01 -4.39
CA PHE A 94 -9.41 -10.98 -5.16
C PHE A 94 -9.43 -9.77 -6.11
N ASP A 95 -9.75 -10.00 -7.38
CA ASP A 95 -9.77 -8.99 -8.44
C ASP A 95 -11.18 -8.57 -8.88
N ASP A 96 -12.18 -8.86 -8.06
CA ASP A 96 -13.61 -8.58 -8.33
C ASP A 96 -13.91 -7.08 -8.49
N TYR A 97 -13.14 -6.22 -7.82
CA TYR A 97 -13.30 -4.76 -7.84
C TYR A 97 -12.26 -4.06 -8.74
N VAL A 98 -11.68 -4.80 -9.68
CA VAL A 98 -10.77 -4.25 -10.69
C VAL A 98 -11.55 -3.86 -11.93
N LYS A 99 -11.78 -2.56 -12.12
CA LYS A 99 -12.46 -2.00 -13.30
C LYS A 99 -11.60 -2.15 -14.55
N VAL A 100 -12.18 -2.60 -15.66
CA VAL A 100 -11.53 -2.57 -16.99
C VAL A 100 -11.98 -1.31 -17.73
N VAL A 101 -11.04 -0.40 -17.99
CA VAL A 101 -11.30 0.89 -18.64
C VAL A 101 -10.95 0.82 -20.10
N GLU A 102 -11.95 1.07 -20.97
CA GLU A 102 -11.77 1.06 -22.42
C GLU A 102 -10.97 2.28 -22.90
N GLY A 103 -10.18 2.09 -23.92
CA GLY A 103 -9.41 3.18 -24.56
C GLY A 103 -8.24 3.73 -23.75
N HIS A 104 -7.94 3.12 -22.60
CA HIS A 104 -6.82 3.50 -21.74
C HIS A 104 -5.86 2.34 -21.56
N ASN A 105 -4.56 2.64 -21.51
CA ASN A 105 -3.52 1.64 -21.32
C ASN A 105 -3.27 1.42 -19.82
N THR A 106 -3.03 0.17 -19.45
CA THR A 106 -2.50 -0.18 -18.12
C THR A 106 -1.13 0.48 -17.96
N PRO A 107 -0.89 1.21 -16.84
CA PRO A 107 0.35 1.94 -16.66
C PRO A 107 1.55 1.00 -16.49
N VAL A 108 2.71 1.51 -16.93
CA VAL A 108 4.00 0.84 -16.76
C VAL A 108 4.94 1.75 -16.01
N THR A 109 5.72 1.18 -15.10
CA THR A 109 6.75 1.89 -14.35
C THR A 109 8.10 1.21 -14.58
N PHE A 110 9.08 1.99 -15.02
CA PHE A 110 10.48 1.55 -15.04
C PHE A 110 11.20 2.06 -13.81
N CYS A 111 12.25 1.39 -13.39
CA CYS A 111 13.15 1.87 -12.36
C CYS A 111 14.60 1.67 -12.74
N GLU A 112 15.47 2.44 -12.13
CA GLU A 112 16.89 2.15 -12.04
C GLU A 112 17.20 1.59 -10.66
N ILE A 113 18.20 0.71 -10.56
CA ILE A 113 18.55 0.06 -9.31
C ILE A 113 20.02 0.31 -9.01
N PHE A 114 20.27 1.30 -8.15
CA PHE A 114 21.59 1.67 -7.64
C PHE A 114 21.63 1.47 -6.11
N PRO A 115 21.86 0.25 -5.65
CA PRO A 115 21.93 0.00 -4.21
C PRO A 115 23.03 0.84 -3.54
N PRO A 116 22.89 1.20 -2.24
CA PRO A 116 21.83 0.72 -1.33
C PRO A 116 20.59 1.62 -1.23
N ASP A 117 20.55 2.83 -1.83
CA ASP A 117 19.59 3.87 -1.48
C ASP A 117 19.05 4.72 -2.65
N ASN A 118 19.48 4.45 -3.89
CA ASN A 118 19.07 5.22 -5.06
C ASN A 118 18.30 4.34 -6.06
N PHE A 119 16.96 4.55 -6.13
CA PHE A 119 16.04 3.78 -6.95
C PHE A 119 15.09 4.70 -7.72
N PRO A 120 15.56 5.42 -8.76
CA PRO A 120 14.73 6.32 -9.56
C PRO A 120 13.57 5.56 -10.23
N LEU A 121 12.39 6.20 -10.27
CA LEU A 121 11.17 5.66 -10.87
C LEU A 121 10.74 6.52 -12.05
N TYR A 122 10.35 5.87 -13.16
CA TYR A 122 9.86 6.49 -14.37
C TYR A 122 8.47 5.97 -14.69
N PHE A 123 7.45 6.82 -14.48
CA PHE A 123 6.04 6.45 -14.60
C PHE A 123 5.49 6.75 -15.98
N TYR A 124 5.03 5.73 -16.70
CA TYR A 124 4.32 5.84 -17.98
C TYR A 124 2.81 5.70 -17.75
N ARG A 125 2.19 6.81 -17.33
CA ARG A 125 0.78 6.89 -16.88
C ARG A 125 -0.04 7.94 -17.65
N ARG A 126 0.40 8.34 -18.84
CA ARG A 126 -0.27 9.37 -19.67
C ARG A 126 -1.04 8.75 -20.85
N PRO A 127 -2.17 9.40 -21.30
CA PRO A 127 -2.69 10.67 -20.81
C PRO A 127 -3.23 10.60 -19.37
N VAL A 128 -3.86 9.50 -18.94
CA VAL A 128 -4.33 9.22 -17.59
C VAL A 128 -4.37 7.71 -17.38
N ALA A 129 -4.00 7.25 -16.20
CA ALA A 129 -4.05 5.83 -15.86
C ALA A 129 -5.47 5.39 -15.48
N PRO A 130 -5.89 4.15 -15.79
CA PRO A 130 -7.22 3.63 -15.49
C PRO A 130 -7.64 3.73 -14.02
N ASP A 131 -6.73 3.53 -13.08
CA ASP A 131 -6.98 3.66 -11.65
C ASP A 131 -7.38 5.09 -11.22
N MET A 132 -7.01 6.12 -12.01
CA MET A 132 -7.42 7.49 -11.79
C MET A 132 -8.81 7.84 -12.40
N LEU A 133 -9.46 6.89 -13.06
CA LEU A 133 -10.76 7.04 -13.74
C LEU A 133 -11.89 6.29 -13.01
N LEU A 134 -11.65 5.89 -11.78
CA LEU A 134 -12.70 5.36 -10.91
C LEU A 134 -13.66 6.49 -10.53
N THR A 135 -14.95 6.16 -10.51
CA THR A 135 -16.04 7.04 -10.09
C THR A 135 -16.76 6.45 -8.87
N GLU A 136 -17.67 7.19 -8.27
CA GLU A 136 -18.45 6.72 -7.12
C GLU A 136 -19.25 5.45 -7.44
N ASP A 137 -19.69 5.27 -8.68
CA ASP A 137 -20.43 4.08 -9.14
C ASP A 137 -19.56 2.79 -9.12
N ASP A 138 -18.23 2.94 -9.07
CA ASP A 138 -17.30 1.82 -9.02
C ASP A 138 -17.00 1.37 -7.58
N LEU A 139 -17.53 2.06 -6.58
CA LEU A 139 -17.27 1.78 -5.18
C LEU A 139 -18.09 0.60 -4.64
N PRO A 140 -17.48 -0.48 -4.14
CA PRO A 140 -18.18 -1.56 -3.48
C PRO A 140 -18.59 -1.14 -2.05
N VAL A 141 -19.67 -0.38 -1.93
CA VAL A 141 -20.10 0.31 -0.70
C VAL A 141 -20.13 -0.59 0.52
N ASP A 142 -20.76 -1.76 0.40
CA ASP A 142 -20.90 -2.69 1.54
C ASP A 142 -19.55 -3.28 1.94
N VAL A 143 -18.70 -3.59 0.96
CA VAL A 143 -17.34 -4.13 1.20
C VAL A 143 -16.44 -3.09 1.86
N ILE A 144 -16.50 -1.82 1.43
CA ILE A 144 -15.78 -0.70 2.07
C ILE A 144 -16.19 -0.58 3.54
N ARG A 145 -17.47 -0.73 3.85
CA ARG A 145 -17.97 -0.66 5.23
C ARG A 145 -17.54 -1.85 6.09
N GLU A 146 -17.50 -3.04 5.52
CA GLU A 146 -17.37 -4.29 6.28
C GLU A 146 -15.98 -4.87 6.36
N ALA A 147 -15.06 -4.51 5.45
CA ALA A 147 -13.66 -4.93 5.53
C ALA A 147 -13.06 -4.58 6.90
N LYS A 148 -12.26 -5.48 7.50
CA LYS A 148 -11.62 -5.20 8.78
C LYS A 148 -10.63 -4.02 8.66
N VAL A 149 -9.87 -3.98 7.57
CA VAL A 149 -8.95 -2.89 7.23
C VAL A 149 -9.33 -2.29 5.88
N PHE A 150 -9.43 -0.97 5.79
CA PHE A 150 -9.56 -0.23 4.54
C PHE A 150 -8.37 0.69 4.35
N TRP A 151 -7.58 0.44 3.31
CA TRP A 151 -6.32 1.13 3.00
C TRP A 151 -6.44 1.96 1.75
N VAL A 152 -6.22 3.27 1.85
CA VAL A 152 -6.17 4.19 0.71
C VAL A 152 -4.81 4.87 0.62
N THR A 153 -4.40 5.29 -0.59
CA THR A 153 -3.13 5.97 -0.80
C THR A 153 -3.31 7.42 -1.22
N GLY A 154 -2.46 8.31 -0.72
CA GLY A 154 -2.48 9.75 -0.99
C GLY A 154 -2.39 10.09 -2.47
N THR A 155 -1.71 9.28 -3.28
CA THR A 155 -1.65 9.46 -4.74
C THR A 155 -3.03 9.42 -5.41
N GLY A 156 -4.02 8.76 -4.80
CA GLY A 156 -5.41 8.72 -5.29
C GLY A 156 -6.09 10.09 -5.31
N PHE A 157 -5.64 11.04 -4.48
CA PHE A 157 -6.18 12.40 -4.42
C PHE A 157 -5.59 13.35 -5.48
N SER A 158 -4.60 12.93 -6.26
CA SER A 158 -3.81 13.82 -7.12
C SER A 158 -4.58 14.42 -8.30
N ALA A 159 -5.67 13.79 -8.78
CA ALA A 159 -6.49 14.27 -9.89
C ALA A 159 -7.93 13.73 -9.85
N GLU A 160 -8.84 14.45 -10.51
CA GLU A 160 -10.23 14.01 -10.73
C GLU A 160 -10.31 12.96 -11.86
N PRO A 161 -11.31 12.06 -11.81
CA PRO A 161 -12.35 11.87 -10.78
C PRO A 161 -11.89 11.10 -9.54
N SER A 162 -10.68 10.54 -9.56
CA SER A 162 -10.14 9.68 -8.48
C SER A 162 -10.17 10.38 -7.11
N ARG A 163 -9.85 11.68 -7.05
CA ARG A 163 -9.88 12.47 -5.81
C ARG A 163 -11.24 12.41 -5.14
N THR A 164 -12.29 12.82 -5.85
CA THR A 164 -13.66 12.79 -5.33
C THR A 164 -14.07 11.37 -4.93
N THR A 165 -13.70 10.38 -5.73
CA THR A 165 -14.01 8.96 -5.46
C THR A 165 -13.31 8.45 -4.19
N HIS A 166 -12.03 8.78 -3.97
CA HIS A 166 -11.32 8.38 -2.76
C HIS A 166 -11.88 9.05 -1.49
N LEU A 167 -12.20 10.35 -1.56
CA LEU A 167 -12.85 11.05 -0.44
C LEU A 167 -14.21 10.42 -0.13
N ARG A 168 -15.00 10.12 -1.16
CA ARG A 168 -16.30 9.44 -1.00
C ARG A 168 -16.15 8.05 -0.38
N ALA A 169 -15.15 7.28 -0.76
CA ALA A 169 -14.86 5.98 -0.16
C ALA A 169 -14.54 6.10 1.35
N LEU A 170 -13.77 7.13 1.76
CA LEU A 170 -13.51 7.41 3.17
C LEU A 170 -14.77 7.84 3.93
N GLU A 171 -15.63 8.67 3.34
CA GLU A 171 -16.94 9.02 3.93
C GLU A 171 -17.83 7.78 4.11
N ILE A 172 -17.89 6.90 3.10
CA ILE A 172 -18.63 5.62 3.18
C ILE A 172 -18.09 4.74 4.30
N ARG A 173 -16.79 4.72 4.49
CA ARG A 173 -16.11 3.98 5.55
C ARG A 173 -16.42 4.50 6.95
N ASP A 174 -16.72 5.80 7.08
CA ASP A 174 -17.19 6.45 8.31
C ASP A 174 -16.28 6.17 9.52
N ARG A 175 -14.98 6.35 9.34
CA ARG A 175 -13.96 6.15 10.40
C ARG A 175 -14.06 4.82 11.16
N ARG A 176 -14.57 3.77 10.55
CA ARG A 176 -14.50 2.44 11.16
C ARG A 176 -13.04 2.08 11.49
N PRO A 177 -12.80 1.23 12.49
CA PRO A 177 -11.45 0.84 12.89
C PRO A 177 -10.59 0.43 11.69
N PHE A 178 -9.29 0.79 11.77
CA PHE A 178 -8.30 0.52 10.74
C PHE A 178 -8.67 1.08 9.35
N THR A 179 -9.25 2.30 9.33
CA THR A 179 -9.30 3.13 8.12
C THR A 179 -7.96 3.81 7.96
N VAL A 180 -7.17 3.37 6.99
CA VAL A 180 -5.75 3.73 6.84
C VAL A 180 -5.53 4.66 5.66
N LEU A 181 -4.86 5.79 5.88
CA LEU A 181 -4.27 6.63 4.85
C LEU A 181 -2.76 6.40 4.81
N ASP A 182 -2.26 5.80 3.73
CA ASP A 182 -0.85 5.84 3.37
C ASP A 182 -0.58 7.14 2.61
N LEU A 183 0.31 7.97 3.14
CA LEU A 183 0.60 9.27 2.55
C LEU A 183 1.17 9.18 1.13
N ASP A 184 1.92 8.12 0.81
CA ASP A 184 2.43 7.74 -0.54
C ASP A 184 2.59 8.94 -1.50
N TYR A 185 3.38 9.93 -1.09
CA TYR A 185 3.63 11.10 -1.92
C TYR A 185 4.59 10.78 -3.06
N ARG A 186 4.20 11.15 -4.29
CA ARG A 186 5.02 11.10 -5.49
C ARG A 186 4.91 12.44 -6.21
N ASP A 187 5.98 13.21 -6.23
CA ASP A 187 6.02 14.58 -6.79
C ASP A 187 5.49 14.67 -8.23
N VAL A 188 5.80 13.67 -9.05
CA VAL A 188 5.39 13.60 -10.47
C VAL A 188 3.87 13.52 -10.69
N PHE A 189 3.08 13.24 -9.66
CA PHE A 189 1.62 13.17 -9.76
C PHE A 189 0.93 14.46 -9.32
N TRP A 190 1.65 15.39 -8.74
CA TRP A 190 1.13 16.64 -8.20
C TRP A 190 1.60 17.84 -9.01
N LYS A 191 0.76 18.86 -9.11
CA LYS A 191 1.16 20.13 -9.72
C LYS A 191 2.18 20.87 -8.85
N ASN A 192 1.99 20.81 -7.54
CA ASN A 192 2.90 21.33 -6.55
C ASN A 192 2.70 20.60 -5.20
N PRO A 193 3.67 20.66 -4.26
CA PRO A 193 3.54 20.02 -2.95
C PRO A 193 2.43 20.60 -2.06
N GLY A 194 2.02 21.85 -2.28
CA GLY A 194 0.95 22.50 -1.54
C GLY A 194 -0.41 21.86 -1.79
N ASP A 195 -0.69 21.49 -3.06
CA ASP A 195 -1.93 20.79 -3.41
C ASP A 195 -2.00 19.42 -2.71
N ALA A 196 -0.87 18.70 -2.63
CA ALA A 196 -0.81 17.44 -1.92
C ALA A 196 -1.08 17.60 -0.43
N ARG A 197 -0.47 18.62 0.20
CA ARG A 197 -0.67 18.94 1.62
C ARG A 197 -2.13 19.22 1.92
N GLU A 198 -2.76 20.12 1.18
CA GLU A 198 -4.15 20.50 1.38
C GLU A 198 -5.08 19.29 1.33
N LEU A 199 -4.91 18.43 0.33
CA LEU A 199 -5.78 17.28 0.14
C LEU A 199 -5.52 16.15 1.14
N MET A 200 -4.27 15.91 1.54
CA MET A 200 -3.94 14.98 2.61
C MET A 200 -4.54 15.47 3.94
N GLN A 201 -4.42 16.75 4.26
CA GLN A 201 -5.01 17.34 5.47
C GLN A 201 -6.54 17.28 5.46
N ALA A 202 -7.18 17.40 4.30
CA ALA A 202 -8.63 17.20 4.18
C ALA A 202 -9.05 15.73 4.41
N ALA A 203 -8.19 14.76 4.06
CA ALA A 203 -8.47 13.33 4.24
C ALA A 203 -8.16 12.83 5.67
N LEU A 204 -7.17 13.41 6.37
CA LEU A 204 -6.75 12.97 7.70
C LEU A 204 -7.89 12.85 8.72
N PRO A 205 -8.86 13.81 8.82
CA PRO A 205 -10.00 13.68 9.74
C PRO A 205 -10.94 12.51 9.42
N LEU A 206 -10.87 11.93 8.22
CA LEU A 206 -11.71 10.83 7.76
C LEU A 206 -11.11 9.44 8.03
N VAL A 207 -9.88 9.38 8.55
CA VAL A 207 -9.16 8.11 8.80
C VAL A 207 -8.84 7.93 10.29
N THR A 208 -8.59 6.69 10.69
CA THR A 208 -8.17 6.36 12.06
C THR A 208 -6.67 6.11 12.15
N VAL A 209 -6.03 5.70 11.06
CA VAL A 209 -4.60 5.43 10.99
C VAL A 209 -3.98 6.22 9.84
N ALA A 210 -2.85 6.88 10.08
CA ALA A 210 -2.03 7.47 9.04
C ALA A 210 -0.63 6.85 9.05
N VAL A 211 -0.13 6.51 7.85
CA VAL A 211 1.19 5.90 7.65
C VAL A 211 1.96 6.71 6.63
N GLY A 212 3.21 7.04 6.90
CA GLY A 212 4.08 7.70 5.94
C GLY A 212 5.55 7.58 6.32
N ASN A 213 6.44 7.89 5.39
CA ASN A 213 7.84 8.12 5.74
C ASN A 213 8.05 9.59 6.13
N VAL A 214 9.23 9.92 6.67
CA VAL A 214 9.57 11.28 7.12
C VAL A 214 9.35 12.33 6.01
N LYS A 215 9.70 12.02 4.75
CA LYS A 215 9.51 12.95 3.62
C LYS A 215 8.03 13.15 3.30
N GLU A 216 7.25 12.10 3.34
CA GLU A 216 5.79 12.14 3.12
C GLU A 216 5.10 12.93 4.25
N CYS A 217 5.51 12.73 5.50
CA CYS A 217 5.04 13.51 6.64
C CYS A 217 5.40 15.01 6.50
N ALA A 218 6.61 15.33 6.05
CA ALA A 218 7.01 16.71 5.79
C ALA A 218 6.10 17.41 4.74
N ILE A 219 5.65 16.67 3.72
CA ILE A 219 4.67 17.18 2.77
C ILE A 219 3.31 17.33 3.43
N ALA A 220 2.78 16.31 4.09
CA ALA A 220 1.43 16.27 4.61
C ALA A 220 1.22 17.27 5.77
N VAL A 221 2.12 17.28 6.76
CA VAL A 221 1.93 18.04 8.00
C VAL A 221 3.04 19.06 8.30
N GLY A 222 4.07 19.12 7.47
CA GLY A 222 5.13 20.15 7.59
C GLY A 222 6.27 19.79 8.56
N GLU A 223 6.30 18.57 9.11
CA GLU A 223 7.25 18.14 10.12
C GLU A 223 8.21 17.09 9.59
N GLN A 224 9.50 17.23 9.89
CA GLN A 224 10.56 16.30 9.49
C GLN A 224 11.05 15.41 10.65
N ASP A 225 10.84 15.84 11.87
CA ASP A 225 11.09 15.00 13.05
C ASP A 225 9.97 13.95 13.16
N PRO A 226 10.28 12.64 13.27
CA PRO A 226 9.28 11.59 13.30
C PRO A 226 8.24 11.73 14.41
N GLU A 227 8.66 12.18 15.59
CA GLU A 227 7.77 12.34 16.74
C GLU A 227 6.90 13.56 16.61
N ALA A 228 7.45 14.69 16.15
CA ALA A 228 6.67 15.89 15.86
C ALA A 228 5.66 15.64 14.73
N ALA A 229 6.05 14.90 13.70
CA ALA A 229 5.16 14.49 12.61
C ALA A 229 4.01 13.61 13.10
N ALA A 230 4.30 12.63 13.95
CA ALA A 230 3.27 11.76 14.54
C ALA A 230 2.29 12.56 15.41
N ARG A 231 2.79 13.47 16.27
CA ARG A 231 1.92 14.37 17.06
C ARG A 231 1.00 15.20 16.17
N LYS A 232 1.57 15.77 15.10
CA LYS A 232 0.81 16.60 14.17
C LYS A 232 -0.28 15.81 13.44
N LEU A 233 -0.01 14.54 13.06
CA LEU A 233 -1.01 13.65 12.49
C LEU A 233 -2.15 13.38 13.49
N LEU A 234 -1.83 13.14 14.78
CA LEU A 234 -2.83 12.98 15.84
C LEU A 234 -3.67 14.24 16.05
N ASP A 235 -3.09 15.46 15.89
CA ASP A 235 -3.81 16.74 15.97
C ASP A 235 -4.86 16.88 14.87
N PHE A 236 -4.66 16.26 13.69
CA PHE A 236 -5.66 16.18 12.62
C PHE A 236 -6.77 15.15 12.89
N GLY A 237 -6.77 14.48 14.04
CA GLY A 237 -7.83 13.55 14.46
C GLY A 237 -7.54 12.08 14.15
N VAL A 238 -6.35 11.74 13.70
CA VAL A 238 -5.87 10.35 13.56
C VAL A 238 -5.73 9.73 14.96
N GLU A 239 -6.03 8.45 15.11
CA GLU A 239 -5.91 7.71 16.37
C GLU A 239 -4.55 7.04 16.53
N LEU A 240 -3.97 6.60 15.40
CA LEU A 240 -2.67 5.96 15.32
C LEU A 240 -1.86 6.56 14.17
N ALA A 241 -0.76 7.23 14.48
CA ALA A 241 0.20 7.76 13.52
C ALA A 241 1.44 6.85 13.44
N ILE A 242 1.82 6.43 12.23
CA ILE A 242 2.99 5.58 12.00
C ILE A 242 3.95 6.29 11.06
N VAL A 243 5.17 6.56 11.52
CA VAL A 243 6.21 7.24 10.77
C VAL A 243 7.37 6.29 10.50
N LYS A 244 7.61 6.00 9.22
CA LYS A 244 8.74 5.18 8.74
C LYS A 244 9.98 6.06 8.62
N ASP A 245 11.09 5.68 9.22
CA ASP A 245 12.33 6.45 9.25
C ASP A 245 13.52 5.73 8.60
N GLY A 246 13.23 4.92 7.62
CA GLY A 246 14.23 4.19 6.83
C GLY A 246 15.15 3.33 7.70
N PRO A 247 16.48 3.54 7.65
CA PRO A 247 17.44 2.76 8.43
C PRO A 247 17.32 2.94 9.95
N ARG A 248 16.62 3.98 10.42
CA ARG A 248 16.36 4.20 11.86
C ARG A 248 15.15 3.44 12.36
N GLY A 249 14.35 2.82 11.47
CA GLY A 249 13.20 2.00 11.84
C GLY A 249 11.87 2.72 11.67
N ALA A 250 10.96 2.52 12.60
CA ALA A 250 9.63 3.12 12.57
C ALA A 250 9.17 3.51 13.99
N LEU A 251 8.33 4.54 14.03
CA LEU A 251 7.64 5.02 15.23
C LEU A 251 6.14 4.91 15.01
N ALA A 252 5.42 4.37 15.99
CA ALA A 252 3.98 4.46 16.07
C ALA A 252 3.58 5.24 17.32
N MET A 253 2.58 6.10 17.19
CA MET A 253 2.11 6.96 18.27
C MET A 253 0.60 6.97 18.32
N THR A 254 0.07 6.79 19.52
CA THR A 254 -1.31 7.09 19.90
C THR A 254 -1.32 8.27 20.87
N ARG A 255 -2.48 8.63 21.42
CA ARG A 255 -2.54 9.64 22.48
C ARG A 255 -1.87 9.19 23.78
N ASP A 256 -1.84 7.88 24.03
CA ASP A 256 -1.42 7.30 25.31
C ASP A 256 0.02 6.78 25.32
N GLU A 257 0.52 6.36 24.14
CA GLU A 257 1.79 5.67 24.06
C GLU A 257 2.57 5.96 22.76
N VAL A 258 3.86 5.71 22.84
CA VAL A 258 4.79 5.71 21.71
C VAL A 258 5.54 4.39 21.69
N VAL A 259 5.52 3.74 20.52
CA VAL A 259 6.26 2.50 20.25
C VAL A 259 7.29 2.78 19.17
N ARG A 260 8.53 2.38 19.40
CA ARG A 260 9.64 2.48 18.44
C ARG A 260 10.23 1.13 18.16
N VAL A 261 10.43 0.85 16.89
CA VAL A 261 11.04 -0.38 16.41
C VAL A 261 12.23 -0.02 15.54
N PRO A 262 13.44 -0.51 15.85
CA PRO A 262 14.60 -0.32 14.98
C PRO A 262 14.40 -1.05 13.65
N ALA A 263 15.09 -0.60 12.60
CA ALA A 263 15.04 -1.27 11.32
C ALA A 263 15.65 -2.69 11.41
N THR A 264 14.97 -3.66 10.84
CA THR A 264 15.55 -5.00 10.64
C THR A 264 16.70 -4.89 9.63
N ARG A 265 17.90 -5.29 10.02
CA ARG A 265 19.12 -5.15 9.20
C ARG A 265 19.17 -6.20 8.11
N VAL A 266 19.35 -5.75 6.88
CA VAL A 266 19.58 -6.57 5.68
C VAL A 266 20.57 -5.88 4.75
N GLU A 267 21.14 -6.64 3.83
CA GLU A 267 21.81 -6.09 2.66
C GLU A 267 20.74 -5.65 1.66
N VAL A 268 20.69 -4.36 1.34
CA VAL A 268 19.68 -3.78 0.46
C VAL A 268 20.08 -4.01 -1.00
N LEU A 269 19.24 -4.73 -1.72
CA LEU A 269 19.34 -4.88 -3.18
C LEU A 269 18.44 -3.88 -3.90
N ASN A 270 17.16 -3.78 -3.47
CA ASN A 270 16.17 -2.86 -4.03
C ASN A 270 15.21 -2.38 -2.95
N GLY A 271 15.23 -1.08 -2.64
CA GLY A 271 14.36 -0.48 -1.62
C GLY A 271 12.90 -0.29 -2.05
N LEU A 272 12.58 -0.51 -3.35
CA LEU A 272 11.21 -0.37 -3.87
C LEU A 272 10.29 -1.47 -3.31
N GLY A 273 9.08 -1.10 -2.91
CA GLY A 273 8.10 -2.03 -2.34
C GLY A 273 8.31 -2.35 -0.86
N ALA A 274 9.43 -1.95 -0.23
CA ALA A 274 9.64 -2.17 1.21
C ALA A 274 8.56 -1.48 2.06
N GLY A 275 8.15 -0.26 1.68
CA GLY A 275 7.05 0.45 2.31
C GLY A 275 5.70 -0.25 2.14
N ASP A 276 5.47 -0.85 0.98
CA ASP A 276 4.23 -1.59 0.69
C ASP A 276 4.19 -2.92 1.48
N ALA A 277 5.32 -3.61 1.60
CA ALA A 277 5.45 -4.80 2.46
C ALA A 277 5.20 -4.48 3.93
N PHE A 278 5.76 -3.36 4.39
CA PHE A 278 5.48 -2.82 5.73
C PHE A 278 3.98 -2.60 5.91
N GLY A 279 3.32 -1.92 4.95
CA GLY A 279 1.88 -1.65 4.97
C GLY A 279 1.03 -2.92 4.99
N GLY A 280 1.36 -3.92 4.16
CA GLY A 280 0.64 -5.20 4.13
C GLY A 280 0.78 -6.00 5.43
N ALA A 281 1.96 -5.97 6.05
CA ALA A 281 2.18 -6.60 7.36
C ALA A 281 1.46 -5.85 8.49
N LEU A 282 1.38 -4.51 8.44
CA LEU A 282 0.51 -3.74 9.35
C LEU A 282 -0.95 -4.17 9.23
N CYS A 283 -1.47 -4.25 7.99
CA CYS A 283 -2.83 -4.70 7.75
C CYS A 283 -3.08 -6.09 8.34
N HIS A 284 -2.15 -7.01 8.12
CA HIS A 284 -2.26 -8.38 8.66
C HIS A 284 -2.24 -8.39 10.20
N GLY A 285 -1.33 -7.65 10.84
CA GLY A 285 -1.28 -7.53 12.30
C GLY A 285 -2.57 -6.96 12.89
N PHE A 286 -3.17 -5.94 12.25
CA PHE A 286 -4.48 -5.40 12.64
C PHE A 286 -5.61 -6.43 12.50
N VAL A 287 -5.60 -7.23 11.44
CA VAL A 287 -6.58 -8.30 11.20
C VAL A 287 -6.51 -9.38 12.27
N GLU A 288 -5.28 -9.78 12.64
CA GLU A 288 -5.00 -10.83 13.63
C GLU A 288 -5.10 -10.33 15.08
N GLY A 289 -5.27 -9.01 15.29
CA GLY A 289 -5.37 -8.40 16.60
C GLY A 289 -4.06 -8.46 17.41
N TRP A 290 -2.91 -8.42 16.72
CA TRP A 290 -1.61 -8.34 17.36
C TRP A 290 -1.48 -7.01 18.10
N ASP A 291 -0.67 -6.99 19.16
CA ASP A 291 -0.33 -5.73 19.79
C ASP A 291 0.52 -4.84 18.85
N LEU A 292 0.65 -3.58 19.21
CA LEU A 292 1.31 -2.59 18.34
C LEU A 292 2.80 -2.90 18.16
N GLU A 293 3.44 -3.47 19.18
CA GLU A 293 4.85 -3.83 19.18
C GLU A 293 5.12 -4.95 18.17
N ASP A 294 4.37 -6.05 18.28
CA ASP A 294 4.47 -7.20 17.37
C ASP A 294 4.10 -6.80 15.92
N THR A 295 3.07 -5.96 15.78
CA THR A 295 2.63 -5.46 14.47
C THR A 295 3.73 -4.64 13.79
N LEU A 296 4.38 -3.71 14.50
CA LEU A 296 5.48 -2.91 13.96
C LEU A 296 6.75 -3.71 13.70
N ALA A 297 7.08 -4.65 14.58
CA ALA A 297 8.22 -5.54 14.37
C ALA A 297 8.04 -6.39 13.11
N ALA A 298 6.84 -6.95 12.92
CA ALA A 298 6.48 -7.70 11.71
C ALA A 298 6.53 -6.83 10.46
N ALA A 299 6.01 -5.61 10.53
CA ALA A 299 6.04 -4.65 9.43
C ALA A 299 7.48 -4.28 9.03
N SER A 300 8.36 -4.00 10.02
CA SER A 300 9.79 -3.73 9.78
C SER A 300 10.50 -4.93 9.13
N ALA A 301 10.24 -6.14 9.62
CA ALA A 301 10.82 -7.36 9.08
C ALA A 301 10.32 -7.65 7.64
N ALA A 302 9.04 -7.41 7.35
CA ALA A 302 8.48 -7.57 6.00
C ALA A 302 9.11 -6.60 5.01
N GLY A 303 9.25 -5.31 5.39
CA GLY A 303 9.94 -4.30 4.59
C GLY A 303 11.39 -4.67 4.29
N ALA A 304 12.12 -5.16 5.30
CA ALA A 304 13.51 -5.61 5.16
C ALA A 304 13.65 -6.82 4.22
N LEU A 305 12.73 -7.79 4.31
CA LEU A 305 12.72 -8.94 3.40
C LEU A 305 12.57 -8.52 1.94
N VAL A 306 11.67 -7.59 1.65
CA VAL A 306 11.50 -7.07 0.28
C VAL A 306 12.72 -6.27 -0.14
N ALA A 307 13.26 -5.41 0.73
CA ALA A 307 14.47 -4.64 0.41
C ALA A 307 15.69 -5.49 0.05
N SER A 308 15.76 -6.74 0.52
CA SER A 308 16.83 -7.69 0.19
C SER A 308 16.61 -8.47 -1.13
N ARG A 309 15.52 -8.16 -1.87
CA ARG A 309 15.11 -8.85 -3.11
C ARG A 309 15.02 -7.86 -4.27
N LEU A 310 14.95 -8.39 -5.49
CA LEU A 310 14.88 -7.53 -6.69
C LEU A 310 13.46 -7.02 -6.94
N GLU A 311 12.47 -7.88 -6.82
CA GLU A 311 11.08 -7.59 -7.19
C GLU A 311 10.30 -6.94 -6.04
N CYS A 312 9.10 -6.39 -6.35
CA CYS A 312 8.13 -5.91 -5.37
C CYS A 312 7.09 -6.99 -5.02
N SER A 313 6.01 -7.11 -5.80
CA SER A 313 4.86 -7.96 -5.46
C SER A 313 5.22 -9.43 -5.26
N THR A 314 6.06 -9.99 -6.14
CA THR A 314 6.50 -11.39 -6.04
C THR A 314 7.48 -11.62 -4.90
N ALA A 315 8.14 -10.56 -4.44
CA ALA A 315 9.08 -10.58 -3.32
C ALA A 315 8.39 -10.41 -1.95
N MET A 316 7.11 -10.08 -1.90
CA MET A 316 6.37 -9.96 -0.64
C MET A 316 6.50 -11.28 0.17
N PRO A 317 6.80 -11.19 1.48
CA PRO A 317 7.05 -12.38 2.28
C PRO A 317 5.78 -13.20 2.50
N THR A 318 5.97 -14.50 2.61
CA THR A 318 4.97 -15.40 3.19
C THR A 318 5.07 -15.39 4.71
N GLU A 319 4.03 -15.85 5.39
CA GLU A 319 4.03 -15.94 6.86
C GLU A 319 5.23 -16.78 7.42
N PRO A 320 5.60 -17.94 6.86
CA PRO A 320 6.80 -18.67 7.32
C PRO A 320 8.10 -17.89 7.15
N GLU A 321 8.27 -17.13 6.06
CA GLU A 321 9.43 -16.27 5.82
C GLU A 321 9.51 -15.14 6.85
N LEU A 322 8.38 -14.46 7.09
CA LEU A 322 8.27 -13.39 8.08
C LEU A 322 8.61 -13.90 9.49
N ARG A 323 7.98 -15.00 9.92
CA ARG A 323 8.29 -15.65 11.22
C ARG A 323 9.75 -16.09 11.31
N GLY A 324 10.32 -16.57 10.20
CA GLY A 324 11.75 -16.92 10.11
C GLY A 324 12.65 -15.70 10.30
N MET A 325 12.30 -14.55 9.73
CA MET A 325 13.04 -13.31 9.86
C MET A 325 13.00 -12.78 11.31
N LEU A 326 11.83 -12.73 11.91
CA LEU A 326 11.64 -12.29 13.31
C LEU A 326 12.46 -13.14 14.28
N ARG A 327 12.48 -14.47 14.11
CA ARG A 327 13.26 -15.36 14.98
C ARG A 327 14.78 -15.14 14.86
N ARG A 328 15.27 -14.83 13.65
CA ARG A 328 16.73 -14.58 13.42
C ARG A 328 17.16 -13.20 13.83
N ASN A 329 16.24 -12.25 13.83
CA ASN A 329 16.50 -10.85 14.15
C ASN A 329 15.47 -10.40 15.19
N PRO A 330 15.60 -10.85 16.46
CA PRO A 330 14.76 -10.33 17.53
C PRO A 330 14.97 -8.82 17.64
N VAL A 331 13.90 -8.08 17.73
CA VAL A 331 13.92 -6.61 17.73
C VAL A 331 13.65 -6.14 19.15
N ASP A 332 14.53 -5.27 19.67
CA ASP A 332 14.26 -4.56 20.91
C ASP A 332 13.24 -3.44 20.63
N VAL A 333 12.02 -3.65 21.07
CA VAL A 333 10.95 -2.67 20.91
C VAL A 333 10.95 -1.76 22.12
N GLU A 334 11.05 -0.46 21.89
CA GLU A 334 10.93 0.54 22.94
C GLU A 334 9.48 1.02 23.03
N ARG A 335 8.88 0.86 24.21
CA ARG A 335 7.56 1.39 24.53
C ARG A 335 7.66 2.41 25.65
N SER A 336 7.10 3.59 25.44
CA SER A 336 6.99 4.63 26.46
C SER A 336 5.55 5.14 26.55
N LYS A 337 5.09 5.38 27.79
CA LYS A 337 3.83 6.11 27.98
C LYS A 337 4.04 7.57 27.64
N ARG A 338 3.09 8.17 26.95
CA ARG A 338 3.07 9.61 26.73
C ARG A 338 2.63 10.26 28.05
N TYR A 339 3.51 11.03 28.67
CA TYR A 339 3.10 11.89 29.77
C TYR A 339 2.38 13.08 29.14
N GLU A 340 1.18 13.40 29.64
CA GLU A 340 0.56 14.70 29.37
C GLU A 340 1.56 15.77 29.79
N GLU A 341 1.95 16.65 28.87
CA GLU A 341 2.65 17.87 29.24
C GLU A 341 1.70 18.61 30.19
N SER A 342 2.08 18.71 31.46
CA SER A 342 1.36 19.53 32.43
C SER A 342 1.33 20.94 31.83
N ASN A 343 0.13 21.41 31.47
CA ASN A 343 -0.13 22.82 31.20
C ASN A 343 0.11 23.57 32.54
N ASP A 344 1.34 24.06 32.72
CA ASP A 344 1.67 25.11 33.67
C ASP A 344 1.76 26.46 32.93
#